data_ce2dcf023c195245557d4acd3ea31be2
#
_entry.id   ce2dcf023c195245557d4acd3ea31be2
#
_cell.length_a   1.000
_cell.length_b   1.000
_cell.length_c   1.000
_cell.angle_alpha   90.00
_cell.angle_beta   90.00
_cell.angle_gamma   90.00
#
_symmetry.space_group_name_H-M   'P 1'
#
loop_
_entity.id
_entity.type
_entity.pdbx_description
1 polymer ?
#
loop_
_entity_poly.entity_id
_entity_poly.type
_entity_poly.pdbx_seq_one_letter_code
_entity_poly.pdbx_strand_id
1 'polypeptide(L)'
;MKYRTFLTTLVLFLLSFNIGILTISIFTFNDTIRGAEERSLDEHYFIASALAKDFDALNSRGIDIEDSLGSLLQPYGYMSSGKKVRLALYKGRELIFSHRRETALPNDVLEPPEDGDRLVSTQKGNGHTYVIVSGKLPAPYNSYTMVYLYDTTDAVSAWKHTKNMMFAAGFILSLLFAAGLLWLLNRIFKPLSQISHTSRNIASGAYETRLPVSGQDELSEMAQNFNHMAEEIQRQMAELTAAAEKKQQFIDNFAHELRTPLTAIYGYAEYMQKAVLSEDERLSAIGYIMAESRRMQAMSAQLLELAHLKNDQIAWEAQNVSHLFRLAEQTLQQKIKEKGIRIEFLCDIDTVRGDAYLLESLLVNLIDNAIKACDAGGYIRVSAFTENGKKTISIRDDGKGMPPEILRHITEPFYRAEKSRNRKDGGAGLGLAICREIAARHGAELKFESAPGEGTLVKVTFTTS
;
A
#
# COMPACT_ATOMS: atom_id res chain seq x y z
N MET A 1 -10.70 -4.74 -12.78
CA MET A 1 -11.58 -4.91 -11.61
C MET A 1 -12.69 -3.85 -11.55
N LYS A 2 -12.38 -2.56 -11.52
CA LYS A 2 -13.33 -1.45 -11.36
C LYS A 2 -14.61 -1.52 -12.22
N TYR A 3 -14.48 -1.69 -13.55
CA TYR A 3 -15.63 -1.78 -14.45
C TYR A 3 -16.47 -3.05 -14.24
N ARG A 4 -15.87 -4.16 -13.88
CA ARG A 4 -16.61 -5.39 -13.55
C ARG A 4 -17.44 -5.21 -12.29
N THR A 5 -16.85 -4.68 -11.23
CA THR A 5 -17.56 -4.38 -9.97
C THR A 5 -18.69 -3.37 -10.20
N PHE A 6 -18.42 -2.29 -10.95
CA PHE A 6 -19.44 -1.33 -11.31
C PHE A 6 -20.62 -1.99 -12.03
N LEU A 7 -20.34 -2.74 -13.10
CA LEU A 7 -21.36 -3.36 -13.92
C LEU A 7 -22.20 -4.39 -13.13
N THR A 8 -21.54 -5.25 -12.35
CA THR A 8 -22.26 -6.26 -11.55
C THR A 8 -23.16 -5.64 -10.50
N THR A 9 -22.67 -4.63 -9.76
CA THR A 9 -23.45 -3.94 -8.73
C THR A 9 -24.62 -3.15 -9.34
N LEU A 10 -24.38 -2.46 -10.46
CA LEU A 10 -25.41 -1.70 -11.17
C LEU A 10 -26.50 -2.64 -11.72
N VAL A 11 -26.13 -3.73 -12.38
CA VAL A 11 -27.09 -4.71 -12.92
C VAL A 11 -27.91 -5.34 -11.80
N LEU A 12 -27.28 -5.73 -10.70
CA LEU A 12 -27.98 -6.33 -9.54
C LEU A 12 -28.98 -5.32 -8.93
N PHE A 13 -28.58 -4.06 -8.77
CA PHE A 13 -29.45 -2.99 -8.28
C PHE A 13 -30.64 -2.77 -9.21
N LEU A 14 -30.39 -2.59 -10.53
CA LEU A 14 -31.44 -2.36 -11.52
C LEU A 14 -32.43 -3.53 -11.57
N LEU A 15 -31.93 -4.77 -11.52
CA LEU A 15 -32.78 -5.98 -11.51
C LEU A 15 -33.68 -6.00 -10.26
N SER A 16 -33.10 -5.89 -9.07
CA SER A 16 -33.84 -5.97 -7.81
C SER A 16 -34.85 -4.82 -7.70
N PHE A 17 -34.47 -3.61 -8.12
CA PHE A 17 -35.32 -2.43 -8.05
C PHE A 17 -36.52 -2.51 -9.01
N ASN A 18 -36.28 -2.91 -10.27
CA ASN A 18 -37.36 -3.07 -11.27
C ASN A 18 -38.30 -4.23 -10.92
N ILE A 19 -37.79 -5.33 -10.38
CA ILE A 19 -38.63 -6.41 -9.85
C ILE A 19 -39.53 -5.90 -8.72
N GLY A 20 -38.99 -5.09 -7.81
CA GLY A 20 -39.76 -4.47 -6.74
C GLY A 20 -40.90 -3.59 -7.25
N ILE A 21 -40.62 -2.69 -8.21
CA ILE A 21 -41.64 -1.82 -8.85
C ILE A 21 -42.71 -2.67 -9.55
N LEU A 22 -42.29 -3.71 -10.30
CA LEU A 22 -43.22 -4.58 -11.01
C LEU A 22 -44.12 -5.33 -10.02
N THR A 23 -43.59 -5.88 -8.95
CA THR A 23 -44.34 -6.61 -7.90
C THR A 23 -45.38 -5.70 -7.25
N ILE A 24 -44.96 -4.50 -6.83
CA ILE A 24 -45.89 -3.53 -6.23
C ILE A 24 -46.96 -3.12 -7.23
N SER A 25 -46.61 -2.90 -8.50
CA SER A 25 -47.54 -2.52 -9.56
C SER A 25 -48.58 -3.63 -9.81
N ILE A 26 -48.17 -4.89 -9.87
CA ILE A 26 -49.08 -6.03 -10.05
C ILE A 26 -49.99 -6.18 -8.82
N PHE A 27 -49.45 -6.08 -7.63
CA PHE A 27 -50.22 -6.19 -6.39
C PHE A 27 -51.31 -5.07 -6.32
N THR A 28 -50.91 -3.82 -6.55
CA THR A 28 -51.84 -2.68 -6.53
C THR A 28 -52.92 -2.80 -7.60
N PHE A 29 -52.60 -3.31 -8.80
CA PHE A 29 -53.59 -3.57 -9.84
C PHE A 29 -54.61 -4.61 -9.43
N ASN A 30 -54.13 -5.77 -8.93
CA ASN A 30 -54.99 -6.84 -8.49
C ASN A 30 -55.91 -6.42 -7.34
N ASP A 31 -55.36 -5.68 -6.37
CA ASP A 31 -56.13 -5.14 -5.26
C ASP A 31 -57.23 -4.17 -5.73
N THR A 32 -56.91 -3.27 -6.67
CA THR A 32 -57.87 -2.33 -7.26
C THR A 32 -59.01 -3.04 -7.97
N ILE A 33 -58.71 -4.05 -8.80
CA ILE A 33 -59.73 -4.82 -9.53
C ILE A 33 -60.58 -5.66 -8.58
N ARG A 34 -59.92 -6.36 -7.64
CA ARG A 34 -60.63 -7.18 -6.67
C ARG A 34 -61.58 -6.38 -5.78
N GLY A 35 -61.14 -5.19 -5.30
CA GLY A 35 -62.02 -4.30 -4.55
C GLY A 35 -63.20 -3.78 -5.37
N ALA A 36 -63.01 -3.62 -6.69
CA ALA A 36 -64.11 -3.25 -7.58
C ALA A 36 -65.08 -4.43 -7.81
N GLU A 37 -64.57 -5.65 -7.96
CA GLU A 37 -65.35 -6.89 -8.11
C GLU A 37 -66.21 -7.19 -6.85
N GLU A 38 -65.60 -7.14 -5.67
CA GLU A 38 -66.29 -7.36 -4.39
C GLU A 38 -67.43 -6.31 -4.21
N ARG A 39 -67.16 -5.01 -4.42
CA ARG A 39 -68.20 -3.99 -4.32
C ARG A 39 -69.30 -4.19 -5.34
N SER A 40 -68.96 -4.52 -6.59
CA SER A 40 -69.96 -4.73 -7.63
C SER A 40 -70.87 -5.93 -7.33
N LEU A 41 -70.27 -6.96 -6.71
CA LEU A 41 -71.02 -8.16 -6.29
C LEU A 41 -72.00 -7.83 -5.17
N ASP A 42 -71.58 -7.09 -4.14
CA ASP A 42 -72.42 -6.67 -3.03
C ASP A 42 -73.56 -5.75 -3.50
N GLU A 43 -73.28 -4.79 -4.36
CA GLU A 43 -74.31 -3.90 -4.90
C GLU A 43 -75.32 -4.65 -5.79
N HIS A 44 -74.80 -5.58 -6.63
CA HIS A 44 -75.70 -6.45 -7.42
C HIS A 44 -76.64 -7.25 -6.53
N TYR A 45 -76.11 -7.86 -5.44
CA TYR A 45 -76.89 -8.66 -4.51
C TYR A 45 -77.99 -7.82 -3.83
N PHE A 46 -77.63 -6.63 -3.40
CA PHE A 46 -78.57 -5.66 -2.75
C PHE A 46 -79.69 -5.27 -3.71
N ILE A 47 -79.36 -4.85 -4.96
CA ILE A 47 -80.33 -4.38 -5.95
C ILE A 47 -81.23 -5.56 -6.39
N ALA A 48 -80.68 -6.74 -6.66
CA ALA A 48 -81.44 -7.89 -7.07
C ALA A 48 -82.46 -8.32 -6.01
N SER A 49 -82.09 -8.29 -4.73
CA SER A 49 -82.98 -8.64 -3.61
C SER A 49 -84.08 -7.60 -3.40
N ALA A 50 -83.78 -6.31 -3.57
CA ALA A 50 -84.72 -5.24 -3.47
C ALA A 50 -85.72 -5.30 -4.66
N LEU A 51 -85.22 -5.51 -5.86
CA LEU A 51 -86.05 -5.63 -7.07
C LEU A 51 -87.02 -6.80 -6.99
N ALA A 52 -86.56 -7.97 -6.47
CA ALA A 52 -87.44 -9.11 -6.23
C ALA A 52 -88.62 -8.78 -5.28
N LYS A 53 -88.37 -8.06 -4.21
CA LYS A 53 -89.42 -7.56 -3.29
C LYS A 53 -90.40 -6.58 -3.95
N ASP A 54 -89.90 -5.69 -4.79
CA ASP A 54 -90.76 -4.77 -5.54
C ASP A 54 -91.65 -5.53 -6.55
N PHE A 55 -91.14 -6.58 -7.18
CA PHE A 55 -91.90 -7.46 -8.05
C PHE A 55 -92.99 -8.23 -7.28
N ASP A 56 -92.68 -8.71 -6.08
CA ASP A 56 -93.74 -9.32 -5.21
C ASP A 56 -94.82 -8.33 -4.87
N ALA A 57 -94.48 -7.08 -4.58
CA ALA A 57 -95.43 -6.04 -4.27
C ALA A 57 -96.37 -5.68 -5.48
N LEU A 58 -95.80 -5.66 -6.69
CA LEU A 58 -96.60 -5.45 -7.91
C LEU A 58 -97.50 -6.62 -8.25
N ASN A 59 -96.92 -7.86 -8.18
CA ASN A 59 -97.69 -9.07 -8.46
C ASN A 59 -98.91 -9.23 -7.50
N SER A 60 -98.66 -8.95 -6.21
CA SER A 60 -99.78 -8.97 -5.20
C SER A 60 -100.89 -7.96 -5.47
N ARG A 61 -100.58 -6.91 -6.26
CA ARG A 61 -101.60 -5.86 -6.68
C ARG A 61 -102.19 -6.10 -8.08
N GLY A 62 -101.80 -7.20 -8.75
CA GLY A 62 -102.22 -7.54 -10.09
C GLY A 62 -101.69 -6.61 -11.18
N ILE A 63 -100.59 -5.90 -10.94
CA ILE A 63 -99.97 -4.96 -11.87
C ILE A 63 -98.90 -5.75 -12.67
N ASP A 64 -98.86 -5.53 -13.99
CA ASP A 64 -97.88 -6.13 -14.86
C ASP A 64 -96.43 -5.59 -14.55
N ILE A 65 -95.54 -6.47 -14.34
CA ILE A 65 -94.12 -6.18 -13.98
C ILE A 65 -93.41 -5.45 -15.15
N GLU A 66 -93.63 -5.91 -16.41
CA GLU A 66 -92.91 -5.37 -17.56
C GLU A 66 -93.32 -3.91 -17.89
N ASP A 67 -94.60 -3.54 -17.72
CA ASP A 67 -95.09 -2.19 -17.86
C ASP A 67 -94.59 -1.21 -16.79
N SER A 68 -94.21 -1.72 -15.62
CA SER A 68 -93.78 -0.96 -14.45
C SER A 68 -92.25 -0.83 -14.29
N LEU A 69 -91.46 -1.58 -15.07
CA LEU A 69 -89.99 -1.69 -14.93
C LEU A 69 -89.33 -0.30 -15.00
N GLY A 70 -89.74 0.59 -15.90
CA GLY A 70 -89.17 1.93 -16.03
C GLY A 70 -89.25 2.74 -14.72
N SER A 71 -90.41 2.65 -14.04
CA SER A 71 -90.61 3.38 -12.78
C SER A 71 -89.91 2.69 -11.58
N LEU A 72 -89.83 1.40 -11.56
CA LEU A 72 -89.17 0.64 -10.53
C LEU A 72 -87.65 0.73 -10.56
N LEU A 73 -87.07 0.75 -11.75
CA LEU A 73 -85.62 0.85 -11.92
C LEU A 73 -85.12 2.31 -11.93
N GLN A 74 -86.02 3.32 -12.03
CA GLN A 74 -85.69 4.75 -11.97
C GLN A 74 -84.92 5.13 -10.68
N PRO A 75 -85.28 4.67 -9.46
CA PRO A 75 -84.59 4.96 -8.23
C PRO A 75 -83.16 4.48 -8.29
N TYR A 76 -82.89 3.31 -8.92
CA TYR A 76 -81.54 2.72 -9.09
C TYR A 76 -80.73 3.51 -10.17
N GLY A 77 -81.40 4.26 -11.02
CA GLY A 77 -80.81 5.26 -11.92
C GLY A 77 -80.06 6.36 -11.22
N TYR A 78 -80.37 6.63 -9.94
CA TYR A 78 -79.64 7.60 -9.12
C TYR A 78 -78.20 7.05 -8.82
N MET A 79 -78.02 5.78 -8.62
CA MET A 79 -76.72 5.13 -8.52
C MET A 79 -75.91 5.25 -9.85
N SER A 80 -76.65 5.35 -10.97
CA SER A 80 -76.09 5.56 -12.29
C SER A 80 -75.74 7.01 -12.61
N SER A 81 -76.22 8.00 -11.77
CA SER A 81 -75.97 9.41 -12.04
C SER A 81 -74.51 9.84 -12.07
N GLY A 82 -73.63 9.08 -11.48
CA GLY A 82 -72.17 9.23 -11.55
C GLY A 82 -71.53 8.68 -12.82
N LYS A 83 -72.23 8.19 -13.80
CA LYS A 83 -71.76 7.55 -15.04
C LYS A 83 -70.97 6.26 -14.88
N LYS A 84 -70.82 5.76 -13.64
CA LYS A 84 -69.96 4.59 -13.34
C LYS A 84 -70.71 3.27 -13.30
N VAL A 85 -72.00 3.29 -12.98
CA VAL A 85 -72.85 2.10 -12.85
C VAL A 85 -73.88 2.05 -13.95
N ARG A 86 -74.08 0.88 -14.55
CA ARG A 86 -75.16 0.60 -15.51
C ARG A 86 -75.86 -0.68 -15.12
N LEU A 87 -77.18 -0.67 -15.22
CA LEU A 87 -78.03 -1.81 -14.94
C LEU A 87 -78.78 -2.20 -16.22
N ALA A 88 -78.84 -3.51 -16.48
CA ALA A 88 -79.70 -4.10 -17.49
C ALA A 88 -80.47 -5.29 -16.92
N LEU A 89 -81.69 -5.46 -17.35
CA LEU A 89 -82.54 -6.60 -16.97
C LEU A 89 -82.93 -7.35 -18.25
N TYR A 90 -82.73 -8.65 -18.23
CA TYR A 90 -83.04 -9.57 -19.31
C TYR A 90 -84.12 -10.59 -18.83
N LYS A 91 -84.99 -11.04 -19.74
CA LYS A 91 -85.87 -12.18 -19.52
C LYS A 91 -85.45 -13.24 -20.55
N GLY A 92 -84.79 -14.29 -20.05
CA GLY A 92 -84.04 -15.17 -20.94
C GLY A 92 -82.95 -14.40 -21.72
N ARG A 93 -83.03 -14.31 -23.01
CA ARG A 93 -82.09 -13.55 -23.86
C ARG A 93 -82.60 -12.18 -24.31
N GLU A 94 -83.86 -11.84 -24.00
CA GLU A 94 -84.51 -10.60 -24.39
C GLU A 94 -84.20 -9.47 -23.40
N LEU A 95 -83.67 -8.32 -23.93
CA LEU A 95 -83.41 -7.15 -23.11
C LEU A 95 -84.73 -6.46 -22.82
N ILE A 96 -85.15 -6.47 -21.57
CA ILE A 96 -86.39 -5.82 -21.12
C ILE A 96 -86.16 -4.40 -20.69
N PHE A 97 -85.02 -4.15 -19.99
CA PHE A 97 -84.63 -2.83 -19.53
C PHE A 97 -83.16 -2.61 -19.56
N SER A 98 -82.76 -1.39 -20.02
CA SER A 98 -81.38 -0.95 -19.87
C SER A 98 -81.31 0.57 -19.68
N HIS A 99 -80.45 1.06 -18.79
CA HIS A 99 -80.21 2.49 -18.60
C HIS A 99 -79.53 3.19 -19.83
N ARG A 100 -78.92 2.40 -20.73
CA ARG A 100 -78.39 2.89 -22.01
C ARG A 100 -78.38 1.76 -23.05
N ARG A 101 -78.61 2.15 -24.33
CA ARG A 101 -78.37 1.15 -25.44
C ARG A 101 -76.99 0.60 -25.36
N GLU A 102 -76.89 -0.65 -25.07
CA GLU A 102 -75.61 -1.32 -24.87
C GLU A 102 -75.11 -2.02 -26.13
N THR A 103 -73.79 -2.04 -26.25
CA THR A 103 -73.06 -3.01 -27.09
C THR A 103 -73.38 -4.41 -26.62
N ALA A 104 -73.59 -5.34 -27.55
CA ALA A 104 -73.92 -6.71 -27.22
C ALA A 104 -73.02 -7.29 -26.13
N LEU A 105 -73.60 -7.75 -25.06
CA LEU A 105 -72.91 -8.47 -23.96
C LEU A 105 -72.56 -9.88 -24.46
N PRO A 106 -71.45 -10.48 -24.06
CA PRO A 106 -71.15 -11.89 -24.31
C PRO A 106 -72.23 -12.80 -23.79
N ASN A 107 -72.46 -13.92 -24.50
CA ASN A 107 -73.53 -14.88 -24.17
C ASN A 107 -73.37 -15.51 -22.78
N ASP A 108 -72.15 -15.72 -22.33
CA ASP A 108 -71.83 -16.25 -20.99
C ASP A 108 -72.31 -15.30 -19.86
N VAL A 109 -72.34 -14.00 -20.08
CA VAL A 109 -72.85 -13.01 -19.11
C VAL A 109 -74.40 -13.08 -19.04
N LEU A 110 -75.06 -13.46 -20.11
CA LEU A 110 -76.52 -13.53 -20.15
C LEU A 110 -77.09 -14.87 -19.57
N GLU A 111 -76.24 -15.88 -19.47
CA GLU A 111 -76.60 -17.18 -18.92
C GLU A 111 -75.82 -17.48 -17.62
N PRO A 112 -76.10 -16.76 -16.49
CA PRO A 112 -75.44 -17.00 -15.25
C PRO A 112 -75.82 -18.39 -14.66
N PRO A 113 -74.99 -18.96 -13.75
CA PRO A 113 -75.23 -20.27 -13.12
C PRO A 113 -76.63 -20.31 -12.48
N GLU A 114 -77.25 -21.53 -12.51
CA GLU A 114 -78.60 -21.74 -12.03
C GLU A 114 -78.73 -21.75 -10.47
N ASP A 115 -77.65 -22.08 -9.76
CA ASP A 115 -77.60 -22.28 -8.32
C ASP A 115 -77.64 -21.00 -7.45
N GLY A 116 -78.01 -19.87 -8.04
CA GLY A 116 -78.03 -18.57 -7.33
C GLY A 116 -76.69 -17.86 -7.27
N ASP A 117 -75.65 -18.48 -7.80
CA ASP A 117 -74.28 -17.90 -7.92
C ASP A 117 -74.27 -16.72 -8.91
N ARG A 118 -73.33 -15.82 -8.71
CA ARG A 118 -73.13 -14.65 -9.59
C ARG A 118 -71.88 -14.87 -10.45
N LEU A 119 -72.03 -14.58 -11.74
CA LEU A 119 -70.92 -14.52 -12.64
C LEU A 119 -70.26 -13.15 -12.56
N VAL A 120 -68.98 -13.10 -12.17
CA VAL A 120 -68.18 -11.85 -12.16
C VAL A 120 -67.14 -11.95 -13.27
N SER A 121 -67.09 -10.95 -14.13
CA SER A 121 -66.09 -10.87 -15.20
C SER A 121 -65.61 -9.43 -15.39
N THR A 122 -64.31 -9.28 -15.71
CA THR A 122 -63.72 -7.98 -16.06
C THR A 122 -63.49 -7.92 -17.57
N GLN A 123 -64.12 -7.01 -18.27
CA GLN A 123 -64.07 -6.88 -19.70
C GLN A 123 -63.59 -5.47 -20.16
N LYS A 124 -62.87 -5.45 -21.28
CA LYS A 124 -62.43 -4.22 -21.93
C LYS A 124 -63.21 -4.02 -23.24
N GLY A 125 -63.85 -2.87 -23.41
CA GLY A 125 -64.57 -2.54 -24.62
C GLY A 125 -64.66 -1.04 -24.85
N ASN A 126 -64.56 -0.57 -26.08
CA ASN A 126 -64.70 0.85 -26.47
C ASN A 126 -63.83 1.84 -25.63
N GLY A 127 -62.64 1.42 -25.26
CA GLY A 127 -61.73 2.26 -24.45
C GLY A 127 -62.01 2.26 -22.92
N HIS A 128 -63.05 1.57 -22.47
CA HIS A 128 -63.42 1.41 -21.06
C HIS A 128 -63.08 0.01 -20.53
N THR A 129 -62.94 -0.06 -19.22
CA THR A 129 -62.79 -1.33 -18.50
C THR A 129 -63.97 -1.46 -17.54
N TYR A 130 -64.72 -2.53 -17.69
CA TYR A 130 -65.92 -2.77 -16.87
C TYR A 130 -65.72 -4.03 -16.02
N VAL A 131 -66.16 -3.96 -14.78
CA VAL A 131 -66.50 -5.15 -13.98
C VAL A 131 -67.98 -5.42 -14.19
N ILE A 132 -68.30 -6.61 -14.64
CA ILE A 132 -69.65 -7.06 -14.97
C ILE A 132 -70.02 -8.14 -13.97
N VAL A 133 -71.14 -7.93 -13.30
CA VAL A 133 -71.77 -8.94 -12.43
C VAL A 133 -73.12 -9.28 -13.00
N SER A 134 -73.33 -10.58 -13.28
CA SER A 134 -74.58 -11.13 -13.79
C SER A 134 -75.13 -12.19 -12.89
N GLY A 135 -76.43 -12.18 -12.64
CA GLY A 135 -77.13 -13.19 -11.84
C GLY A 135 -78.64 -13.16 -11.98
N LYS A 136 -79.24 -14.29 -11.76
CA LYS A 136 -80.72 -14.44 -11.75
C LYS A 136 -81.30 -13.75 -10.50
N LEU A 137 -82.50 -13.18 -10.64
CA LEU A 137 -83.26 -12.68 -9.49
C LEU A 137 -83.67 -13.83 -8.57
N PRO A 138 -83.88 -13.59 -7.28
CA PRO A 138 -84.40 -14.60 -6.36
C PRO A 138 -85.75 -15.17 -6.80
N ALA A 139 -86.00 -16.44 -6.49
CA ALA A 139 -87.28 -17.08 -6.76
C ALA A 139 -88.48 -16.31 -6.13
N PRO A 140 -89.59 -16.17 -6.81
CA PRO A 140 -89.96 -16.91 -8.03
C PRO A 140 -89.54 -16.26 -9.34
N TYR A 141 -88.75 -15.19 -9.31
CA TYR A 141 -88.38 -14.34 -10.47
C TYR A 141 -87.07 -14.79 -11.17
N ASN A 142 -86.71 -16.01 -11.07
CA ASN A 142 -85.46 -16.59 -11.61
C ASN A 142 -85.43 -16.61 -13.17
N SER A 143 -86.55 -16.27 -13.85
CA SER A 143 -86.58 -16.05 -15.31
C SER A 143 -85.94 -14.73 -15.71
N TYR A 144 -85.70 -13.81 -14.77
CA TYR A 144 -85.07 -12.54 -15.00
C TYR A 144 -83.59 -12.59 -14.59
N THR A 145 -82.71 -12.13 -15.49
CA THR A 145 -81.28 -11.96 -15.25
C THR A 145 -80.93 -10.47 -15.13
N MET A 146 -80.39 -10.09 -13.98
CA MET A 146 -79.87 -8.75 -13.79
C MET A 146 -78.39 -8.68 -14.10
N VAL A 147 -77.98 -7.70 -14.88
CA VAL A 147 -76.59 -7.41 -15.21
C VAL A 147 -76.21 -6.05 -14.65
N TYR A 148 -75.21 -6.01 -13.83
CA TYR A 148 -74.64 -4.85 -13.19
C TYR A 148 -73.26 -4.59 -13.83
N LEU A 149 -73.02 -3.41 -14.42
CA LEU A 149 -71.77 -3.02 -15.02
C LEU A 149 -71.19 -1.84 -14.24
N TYR A 150 -69.97 -2.00 -13.75
CA TYR A 150 -69.22 -0.96 -13.08
C TYR A 150 -68.04 -0.52 -13.93
N ASP A 151 -67.97 0.76 -14.29
CA ASP A 151 -66.89 1.34 -15.07
C ASP A 151 -65.71 1.65 -14.17
N THR A 152 -64.63 0.83 -14.32
CA THR A 152 -63.35 0.94 -13.58
C THR A 152 -62.29 1.71 -14.36
N THR A 153 -62.64 2.35 -15.50
CA THR A 153 -61.68 3.03 -16.39
C THR A 153 -60.83 4.05 -15.64
N ASP A 154 -61.45 4.88 -14.78
CA ASP A 154 -60.77 5.88 -13.99
C ASP A 154 -59.76 5.25 -13.02
N ALA A 155 -60.13 4.14 -12.35
CA ALA A 155 -59.28 3.44 -11.42
C ALA A 155 -58.07 2.79 -12.16
N VAL A 156 -58.32 2.17 -13.31
CA VAL A 156 -57.28 1.60 -14.16
C VAL A 156 -56.38 2.70 -14.75
N SER A 157 -56.93 3.85 -15.12
CA SER A 157 -56.12 4.97 -15.63
C SER A 157 -55.26 5.60 -14.54
N ALA A 158 -55.79 5.76 -13.31
CA ALA A 158 -55.04 6.21 -12.15
C ALA A 158 -53.90 5.24 -11.81
N TRP A 159 -54.17 3.93 -11.80
CA TRP A 159 -53.13 2.92 -11.66
C TRP A 159 -52.04 3.02 -12.73
N LYS A 160 -52.40 3.21 -14.02
CA LYS A 160 -51.43 3.41 -15.11
C LYS A 160 -50.56 4.64 -14.88
N HIS A 161 -51.18 5.75 -14.43
CA HIS A 161 -50.46 6.98 -14.13
C HIS A 161 -49.46 6.76 -12.98
N THR A 162 -49.89 6.15 -11.87
CA THR A 162 -49.04 5.83 -10.72
C THR A 162 -47.92 4.91 -11.12
N LYS A 163 -48.19 3.84 -11.89
CA LYS A 163 -47.18 2.92 -12.42
C LYS A 163 -46.11 3.69 -13.24
N ASN A 164 -46.53 4.53 -14.19
CA ASN A 164 -45.62 5.30 -15.04
C ASN A 164 -44.76 6.27 -14.21
N MET A 165 -45.36 6.93 -13.19
CA MET A 165 -44.66 7.80 -12.26
C MET A 165 -43.60 7.01 -11.46
N MET A 166 -43.92 5.81 -10.96
CA MET A 166 -42.98 4.94 -10.25
C MET A 166 -41.80 4.53 -11.16
N PHE A 167 -42.05 4.17 -12.43
CA PHE A 167 -40.98 3.85 -13.37
C PHE A 167 -40.12 5.06 -13.71
N ALA A 168 -40.72 6.27 -13.87
CA ALA A 168 -39.96 7.49 -14.13
C ALA A 168 -39.08 7.87 -12.92
N ALA A 169 -39.62 7.81 -11.70
CA ALA A 169 -38.85 8.02 -10.49
C ALA A 169 -37.75 6.98 -10.32
N GLY A 170 -38.04 5.69 -10.62
CA GLY A 170 -37.09 4.61 -10.62
C GLY A 170 -35.94 4.82 -11.59
N PHE A 171 -36.21 5.33 -12.79
CA PHE A 171 -35.19 5.65 -13.78
C PHE A 171 -34.24 6.77 -13.29
N ILE A 172 -34.81 7.85 -12.72
CA ILE A 172 -34.04 8.97 -12.16
C ILE A 172 -33.14 8.46 -11.02
N LEU A 173 -33.71 7.68 -10.10
CA LEU A 173 -32.96 7.11 -8.96
C LEU A 173 -31.83 6.20 -9.44
N SER A 174 -32.09 5.38 -10.46
CA SER A 174 -31.06 4.51 -11.08
C SER A 174 -29.91 5.30 -11.68
N LEU A 175 -30.21 6.43 -12.33
CA LEU A 175 -29.20 7.32 -12.89
C LEU A 175 -28.32 7.95 -11.80
N LEU A 176 -28.96 8.45 -10.72
CA LEU A 176 -28.25 9.00 -9.56
C LEU A 176 -27.39 7.95 -8.88
N PHE A 177 -27.90 6.74 -8.71
CA PHE A 177 -27.13 5.63 -8.15
C PHE A 177 -25.92 5.27 -9.00
N ALA A 178 -26.09 5.18 -10.33
CA ALA A 178 -24.99 4.91 -11.26
C ALA A 178 -23.90 6.00 -11.17
N ALA A 179 -24.31 7.28 -11.15
CA ALA A 179 -23.38 8.41 -11.01
C ALA A 179 -22.62 8.37 -9.67
N GLY A 180 -23.35 8.16 -8.57
CA GLY A 180 -22.77 8.03 -7.23
C GLY A 180 -21.81 6.84 -7.11
N LEU A 181 -22.17 5.69 -7.67
CA LEU A 181 -21.33 4.50 -7.69
C LEU A 181 -20.04 4.72 -8.50
N LEU A 182 -20.12 5.37 -9.66
CA LEU A 182 -18.95 5.74 -10.46
C LEU A 182 -18.02 6.69 -9.71
N TRP A 183 -18.59 7.70 -9.05
CA TRP A 183 -17.82 8.65 -8.25
C TRP A 183 -17.09 7.95 -7.10
N LEU A 184 -17.80 7.11 -6.35
CA LEU A 184 -17.24 6.36 -5.22
C LEU A 184 -16.11 5.42 -5.65
N LEU A 185 -16.34 4.65 -6.73
CA LEU A 185 -15.33 3.74 -7.27
C LEU A 185 -14.10 4.50 -7.78
N ASN A 186 -14.28 5.67 -8.41
CA ASN A 186 -13.14 6.50 -8.82
C ASN A 186 -12.34 6.98 -7.61
N ARG A 187 -13.00 7.38 -6.54
CA ARG A 187 -12.35 7.85 -5.31
C ARG A 187 -11.51 6.76 -4.65
N ILE A 188 -11.99 5.51 -4.64
CA ILE A 188 -11.28 4.39 -4.00
C ILE A 188 -10.18 3.81 -4.91
N PHE A 189 -10.47 3.58 -6.19
CA PHE A 189 -9.54 2.87 -7.08
C PHE A 189 -8.38 3.73 -7.61
N LYS A 190 -8.53 5.06 -7.65
CA LYS A 190 -7.45 5.95 -8.10
C LYS A 190 -6.21 5.89 -7.19
N PRO A 191 -6.32 6.03 -5.85
CA PRO A 191 -5.18 5.88 -4.94
C PRO A 191 -4.54 4.49 -4.99
N LEU A 192 -5.35 3.41 -5.03
CA LEU A 192 -4.84 2.04 -5.14
C LEU A 192 -4.01 1.82 -6.42
N SER A 193 -4.45 2.39 -7.53
CA SER A 193 -3.70 2.33 -8.78
C SER A 193 -2.38 3.11 -8.69
N GLN A 194 -2.36 4.24 -8.00
CA GLN A 194 -1.15 5.01 -7.75
C GLN A 194 -0.15 4.23 -6.90
N ILE A 195 -0.60 3.58 -5.82
CA ILE A 195 0.24 2.70 -4.98
C ILE A 195 0.90 1.61 -5.85
N SER A 196 0.12 0.92 -6.69
CA SER A 196 0.65 -0.12 -7.57
C SER A 196 1.67 0.41 -8.57
N HIS A 197 1.45 1.60 -9.13
CA HIS A 197 2.38 2.22 -10.07
C HIS A 197 3.69 2.65 -9.38
N THR A 198 3.57 3.35 -8.22
CA THR A 198 4.72 3.80 -7.43
C THR A 198 5.55 2.62 -6.93
N SER A 199 4.90 1.52 -6.50
CA SER A 199 5.59 0.29 -6.11
C SER A 199 6.44 -0.30 -7.25
N ARG A 200 5.92 -0.30 -8.48
CA ARG A 200 6.70 -0.74 -9.65
C ARG A 200 7.88 0.18 -9.96
N ASN A 201 7.69 1.49 -9.82
CA ASN A 201 8.78 2.47 -10.03
C ASN A 201 9.91 2.25 -9.01
N ILE A 202 9.57 2.05 -7.73
CA ILE A 202 10.56 1.74 -6.68
C ILE A 202 11.27 0.43 -6.99
N ALA A 203 10.54 -0.62 -7.39
CA ALA A 203 11.12 -1.91 -7.77
C ALA A 203 12.05 -1.82 -8.99
N SER A 204 11.86 -0.84 -9.89
CA SER A 204 12.74 -0.56 -11.04
C SER A 204 13.90 0.39 -10.73
N GLY A 205 14.08 0.79 -9.45
CA GLY A 205 15.19 1.62 -9.01
C GLY A 205 14.89 3.11 -8.80
N ALA A 206 13.65 3.56 -9.04
CA ALA A 206 13.24 4.94 -8.82
C ALA A 206 12.84 5.19 -7.35
N TYR A 207 13.78 5.07 -6.43
CA TYR A 207 13.56 5.10 -4.97
C TYR A 207 13.08 6.46 -4.43
N GLU A 208 13.19 7.53 -5.21
CA GLU A 208 12.75 8.89 -4.81
C GLU A 208 11.24 9.10 -4.99
N THR A 209 10.55 8.18 -5.68
CA THR A 209 9.12 8.31 -5.97
C THR A 209 8.31 8.19 -4.68
N ARG A 210 7.34 9.13 -4.48
CA ARG A 210 6.45 9.15 -3.32
C ARG A 210 4.99 9.22 -3.76
N LEU A 211 4.10 8.71 -2.90
CA LEU A 211 2.66 8.84 -3.06
C LEU A 211 2.18 10.19 -2.53
N PRO A 212 1.25 10.86 -3.22
CA PRO A 212 0.59 12.04 -2.66
C PRO A 212 -0.28 11.62 -1.48
N VAL A 213 -0.07 12.26 -0.33
CA VAL A 213 -0.90 12.07 0.87
C VAL A 213 -1.98 13.14 0.85
N SER A 214 -3.26 12.73 0.75
CA SER A 214 -4.40 13.66 0.71
C SER A 214 -5.54 13.09 1.55
N GLY A 215 -5.93 13.80 2.63
CA GLY A 215 -7.00 13.41 3.52
C GLY A 215 -6.51 12.88 4.87
N GLN A 216 -7.46 12.32 5.65
CA GLN A 216 -7.22 11.74 6.98
C GLN A 216 -7.91 10.36 7.09
N ASP A 217 -8.13 9.69 5.97
CA ASP A 217 -8.74 8.38 5.89
C ASP A 217 -7.67 7.26 5.88
N GLU A 218 -8.12 6.02 5.92
CA GLU A 218 -7.26 4.83 5.93
C GLU A 218 -6.36 4.73 4.68
N LEU A 219 -6.79 5.30 3.56
CA LEU A 219 -5.99 5.37 2.33
C LEU A 219 -4.83 6.35 2.47
N SER A 220 -5.04 7.45 3.19
CA SER A 220 -4.00 8.44 3.49
C SER A 220 -2.98 7.87 4.46
N GLU A 221 -3.41 7.12 5.48
CA GLU A 221 -2.51 6.40 6.40
C GLU A 221 -1.68 5.35 5.63
N MET A 222 -2.32 4.59 4.73
CA MET A 222 -1.62 3.63 3.87
C MET A 222 -0.57 4.31 2.99
N ALA A 223 -0.88 5.49 2.43
CA ALA A 223 0.08 6.25 1.63
C ALA A 223 1.26 6.77 2.47
N GLN A 224 1.04 7.19 3.72
CA GLN A 224 2.11 7.58 4.64
C GLN A 224 3.02 6.40 4.98
N ASN A 225 2.44 5.27 5.37
CA ASN A 225 3.19 4.06 5.70
C ASN A 225 4.01 3.56 4.50
N PHE A 226 3.45 3.65 3.30
CA PHE A 226 4.16 3.33 2.06
C PHE A 226 5.34 4.29 1.81
N ASN A 227 5.15 5.60 2.02
CA ASN A 227 6.22 6.59 1.86
C ASN A 227 7.35 6.37 2.86
N HIS A 228 7.02 6.05 4.11
CA HIS A 228 8.03 5.71 5.13
C HIS A 228 8.84 4.46 4.75
N MET A 229 8.17 3.41 4.27
CA MET A 229 8.87 2.22 3.74
C MET A 229 9.77 2.57 2.55
N ALA A 230 9.30 3.43 1.63
CA ALA A 230 10.08 3.87 0.47
C ALA A 230 11.32 4.68 0.88
N GLU A 231 11.22 5.52 1.92
CA GLU A 231 12.33 6.27 2.50
C GLU A 231 13.39 5.34 3.11
N GLU A 232 12.95 4.34 3.85
CA GLU A 232 13.86 3.36 4.46
C GLU A 232 14.59 2.53 3.38
N ILE A 233 13.90 2.09 2.33
CA ILE A 233 14.51 1.42 1.18
C ILE A 233 15.54 2.33 0.51
N GLN A 234 15.21 3.59 0.26
CA GLN A 234 16.12 4.57 -0.34
C GLN A 234 17.39 4.74 0.50
N ARG A 235 17.24 4.86 1.83
CA ARG A 235 18.37 4.96 2.78
C ARG A 235 19.26 3.73 2.72
N GLN A 236 18.67 2.53 2.81
CA GLN A 236 19.42 1.27 2.76
C GLN A 236 20.15 1.09 1.42
N MET A 237 19.52 1.44 0.31
CA MET A 237 20.16 1.37 -1.01
C MET A 237 21.32 2.36 -1.14
N ALA A 238 21.20 3.57 -0.60
CA ALA A 238 22.29 4.54 -0.58
C ALA A 238 23.47 4.03 0.27
N GLU A 239 23.20 3.47 1.45
CA GLU A 239 24.23 2.86 2.32
C GLU A 239 24.93 1.67 1.64
N LEU A 240 24.16 0.80 0.99
CA LEU A 240 24.68 -0.35 0.25
C LEU A 240 25.58 0.08 -0.93
N THR A 241 25.14 1.08 -1.67
CA THR A 241 25.91 1.64 -2.79
C THR A 241 27.22 2.25 -2.30
N ALA A 242 27.18 3.07 -1.25
CA ALA A 242 28.37 3.65 -0.65
C ALA A 242 29.34 2.59 -0.09
N ALA A 243 28.82 1.50 0.49
CA ALA A 243 29.64 0.37 0.94
C ALA A 243 30.26 -0.38 -0.23
N ALA A 244 29.51 -0.59 -1.32
CA ALA A 244 30.02 -1.22 -2.54
C ALA A 244 31.14 -0.38 -3.21
N GLU A 245 30.95 0.95 -3.30
CA GLU A 245 31.96 1.87 -3.83
C GLU A 245 33.25 1.85 -3.00
N LYS A 246 33.13 1.89 -1.65
CA LYS A 246 34.29 1.76 -0.76
C LYS A 246 35.02 0.43 -0.94
N LYS A 247 34.28 -0.66 -1.10
CA LYS A 247 34.86 -1.98 -1.36
C LYS A 247 35.59 -2.01 -2.71
N GLN A 248 34.99 -1.44 -3.74
CA GLN A 248 35.63 -1.38 -5.08
C GLN A 248 36.91 -0.53 -5.04
N GLN A 249 36.86 0.64 -4.42
CA GLN A 249 38.04 1.50 -4.25
C GLN A 249 39.17 0.78 -3.49
N PHE A 250 38.82 -0.01 -2.46
CA PHE A 250 39.80 -0.82 -1.75
C PHE A 250 40.47 -1.84 -2.66
N ILE A 251 39.69 -2.54 -3.51
CA ILE A 251 40.21 -3.54 -4.47
C ILE A 251 41.12 -2.89 -5.50
N ASP A 252 40.72 -1.74 -6.04
CA ASP A 252 41.46 -0.99 -7.06
C ASP A 252 42.80 -0.48 -6.50
N ASN A 253 42.78 0.08 -5.29
CA ASN A 253 43.99 0.52 -4.60
C ASN A 253 44.95 -0.66 -4.29
N PHE A 254 44.41 -1.79 -3.82
CA PHE A 254 45.19 -3.00 -3.56
C PHE A 254 45.85 -3.52 -4.84
N ALA A 255 45.09 -3.62 -5.93
CA ALA A 255 45.64 -4.08 -7.21
C ALA A 255 46.76 -3.17 -7.71
N HIS A 256 46.62 -1.84 -7.50
CA HIS A 256 47.66 -0.87 -7.87
C HIS A 256 48.91 -1.01 -7.02
N GLU A 257 48.77 -1.15 -5.69
CA GLU A 257 49.90 -1.31 -4.76
C GLU A 257 50.63 -2.66 -4.92
N LEU A 258 49.97 -3.72 -5.42
CA LEU A 258 50.59 -4.97 -5.80
C LEU A 258 51.32 -4.91 -7.15
N ARG A 259 50.73 -4.22 -8.14
CA ARG A 259 51.31 -4.16 -9.50
C ARG A 259 52.68 -3.52 -9.51
N THR A 260 52.90 -2.49 -8.71
CA THR A 260 54.14 -1.75 -8.66
C THR A 260 55.35 -2.61 -8.23
N PRO A 261 55.33 -3.30 -7.06
CA PRO A 261 56.44 -4.15 -6.67
C PRO A 261 56.65 -5.36 -7.60
N LEU A 262 55.56 -5.96 -8.11
CA LEU A 262 55.63 -7.02 -9.10
C LEU A 262 56.36 -6.58 -10.37
N THR A 263 56.06 -5.41 -10.90
CA THR A 263 56.70 -4.86 -12.06
C THR A 263 58.20 -4.58 -11.81
N ALA A 264 58.55 -4.09 -10.60
CA ALA A 264 59.92 -3.87 -10.21
C ALA A 264 60.69 -5.20 -10.11
N ILE A 265 60.14 -6.23 -9.42
CA ILE A 265 60.74 -7.55 -9.32
C ILE A 265 60.97 -8.14 -10.72
N TYR A 266 59.95 -8.10 -11.57
CA TYR A 266 60.06 -8.61 -12.94
C TYR A 266 61.11 -7.86 -13.74
N GLY A 267 61.12 -6.52 -13.68
CA GLY A 267 62.09 -5.68 -14.41
C GLY A 267 63.53 -5.94 -13.98
N TYR A 268 63.81 -6.04 -12.68
CA TYR A 268 65.17 -6.38 -12.20
C TYR A 268 65.57 -7.81 -12.54
N ALA A 269 64.63 -8.77 -12.49
CA ALA A 269 64.90 -10.14 -12.92
C ALA A 269 65.22 -10.23 -14.43
N GLU A 270 64.45 -9.52 -15.26
CA GLU A 270 64.67 -9.42 -16.70
C GLU A 270 66.03 -8.70 -17.04
N TYR A 271 66.35 -7.63 -16.28
CA TYR A 271 67.61 -6.93 -16.39
C TYR A 271 68.80 -7.88 -16.11
N MET A 272 68.70 -8.68 -15.02
CA MET A 272 69.70 -9.70 -14.67
C MET A 272 69.83 -10.81 -15.72
N GLN A 273 68.80 -11.11 -16.46
CA GLN A 273 68.76 -12.12 -17.49
C GLN A 273 69.42 -11.63 -18.82
N LYS A 274 69.16 -10.37 -19.19
CA LYS A 274 69.48 -9.82 -20.51
C LYS A 274 70.78 -9.05 -20.58
N ALA A 275 71.25 -8.51 -19.47
CA ALA A 275 72.44 -7.65 -19.41
C ALA A 275 73.65 -8.39 -18.88
N VAL A 276 74.82 -8.06 -19.39
CA VAL A 276 76.12 -8.48 -18.81
C VAL A 276 76.38 -7.50 -17.66
N LEU A 277 76.29 -8.01 -16.44
CA LEU A 277 76.36 -7.23 -15.20
C LEU A 277 77.63 -7.45 -14.48
N SER A 278 78.18 -6.43 -13.84
CA SER A 278 79.19 -6.59 -12.78
C SER A 278 78.58 -7.30 -11.56
N GLU A 279 79.39 -7.86 -10.69
CA GLU A 279 79.03 -8.53 -9.46
C GLU A 279 78.24 -7.54 -8.55
N ASP A 280 78.68 -6.28 -8.45
CA ASP A 280 78.00 -5.24 -7.64
C ASP A 280 76.61 -4.86 -8.18
N GLU A 281 76.47 -4.78 -9.51
CA GLU A 281 75.14 -4.52 -10.14
C GLU A 281 74.22 -5.72 -9.93
N ARG A 282 74.72 -6.95 -10.01
CA ARG A 282 73.94 -8.15 -9.76
C ARG A 282 73.47 -8.22 -8.31
N LEU A 283 74.39 -7.98 -7.35
CA LEU A 283 74.00 -7.92 -5.92
C LEU A 283 73.02 -6.81 -5.62
N SER A 284 73.15 -5.66 -6.27
CA SER A 284 72.19 -4.53 -6.14
C SER A 284 70.82 -4.92 -6.68
N ALA A 285 70.74 -5.56 -7.86
CA ALA A 285 69.44 -6.02 -8.43
C ALA A 285 68.74 -7.08 -7.56
N ILE A 286 69.54 -8.05 -7.04
CA ILE A 286 69.02 -9.03 -6.06
C ILE A 286 68.50 -8.30 -4.81
N GLY A 287 69.24 -7.34 -4.30
CA GLY A 287 68.83 -6.52 -3.15
C GLY A 287 67.48 -5.84 -3.37
N TYR A 288 67.24 -5.24 -4.56
CA TYR A 288 65.95 -4.66 -4.91
C TYR A 288 64.84 -5.70 -4.98
N ILE A 289 65.05 -6.82 -5.63
CA ILE A 289 64.07 -7.94 -5.69
C ILE A 289 63.66 -8.41 -4.29
N MET A 290 64.67 -8.62 -3.41
CA MET A 290 64.44 -9.06 -2.03
C MET A 290 63.68 -7.99 -1.22
N ALA A 291 64.02 -6.72 -1.40
CA ALA A 291 63.32 -5.61 -0.72
C ALA A 291 61.83 -5.52 -1.11
N GLU A 292 61.54 -5.60 -2.42
CA GLU A 292 60.15 -5.57 -2.89
C GLU A 292 59.37 -6.83 -2.50
N SER A 293 60.00 -8.00 -2.49
CA SER A 293 59.38 -9.23 -1.98
C SER A 293 59.03 -9.13 -0.49
N ARG A 294 59.93 -8.63 0.36
CA ARG A 294 59.64 -8.38 1.80
C ARG A 294 58.51 -7.38 1.98
N ARG A 295 58.47 -6.34 1.15
CA ARG A 295 57.40 -5.36 1.17
C ARG A 295 56.05 -5.98 0.86
N MET A 296 55.98 -6.88 -0.15
CA MET A 296 54.74 -7.61 -0.48
C MET A 296 54.29 -8.54 0.64
N GLN A 297 55.27 -9.23 1.30
CA GLN A 297 54.94 -10.08 2.46
C GLN A 297 54.35 -9.25 3.61
N ALA A 298 54.96 -8.11 3.95
CA ALA A 298 54.45 -7.22 5.00
C ALA A 298 53.04 -6.68 4.66
N MET A 299 52.80 -6.30 3.40
CA MET A 299 51.48 -5.87 2.91
C MET A 299 50.44 -7.00 3.03
N SER A 300 50.78 -8.22 2.64
CA SER A 300 49.91 -9.40 2.77
C SER A 300 49.55 -9.69 4.24
N ALA A 301 50.55 -9.60 5.14
CA ALA A 301 50.29 -9.79 6.58
C ALA A 301 49.34 -8.74 7.13
N GLN A 302 49.56 -7.46 6.80
CA GLN A 302 48.64 -6.35 7.22
C GLN A 302 47.25 -6.51 6.65
N LEU A 303 47.11 -7.03 5.43
CA LEU A 303 45.80 -7.28 4.81
C LEU A 303 45.05 -8.42 5.52
N LEU A 304 45.74 -9.49 5.84
CA LEU A 304 45.20 -10.60 6.62
C LEU A 304 44.77 -10.12 8.01
N GLU A 305 45.59 -9.32 8.68
CA GLU A 305 45.25 -8.72 9.98
C GLU A 305 43.97 -7.89 9.88
N LEU A 306 43.85 -7.01 8.86
CA LEU A 306 42.65 -6.24 8.64
C LEU A 306 41.40 -7.07 8.33
N ALA A 307 41.58 -8.21 7.63
CA ALA A 307 40.48 -9.13 7.33
C ALA A 307 40.04 -9.93 8.57
N HIS A 308 40.98 -10.40 9.39
CA HIS A 308 40.67 -11.05 10.66
C HIS A 308 40.03 -10.13 11.67
N LEU A 309 40.46 -8.88 11.73
CA LEU A 309 39.81 -7.86 12.58
C LEU A 309 38.32 -7.71 12.32
N LYS A 310 37.81 -8.00 11.15
CA LYS A 310 36.36 -7.90 10.86
C LYS A 310 35.54 -9.08 11.38
N ASN A 311 36.12 -10.26 11.59
CA ASN A 311 35.39 -11.50 11.83
C ASN A 311 35.59 -12.13 13.20
N ASP A 312 36.74 -11.89 13.89
CA ASP A 312 37.09 -12.61 15.11
C ASP A 312 36.48 -11.94 16.37
N GLN A 313 36.21 -12.72 17.40
CA GLN A 313 35.83 -12.23 18.72
C GLN A 313 37.07 -11.69 19.47
N ILE A 314 36.92 -10.52 20.11
CA ILE A 314 37.98 -9.91 20.94
C ILE A 314 38.09 -10.67 22.28
N ALA A 315 39.32 -11.03 22.68
CA ALA A 315 39.60 -11.50 24.02
C ALA A 315 39.70 -10.30 25.00
N TRP A 316 38.59 -10.06 25.71
CA TRP A 316 38.48 -8.92 26.65
C TRP A 316 39.15 -9.22 27.98
N GLU A 317 40.44 -8.90 28.12
CA GLU A 317 41.22 -9.05 29.32
C GLU A 317 41.77 -7.71 29.82
N ALA A 318 42.11 -7.61 31.11
CA ALA A 318 42.80 -6.46 31.65
C ALA A 318 44.27 -6.50 31.28
N GLN A 319 44.70 -5.60 30.38
CA GLN A 319 46.09 -5.54 29.91
C GLN A 319 46.86 -4.46 30.68
N ASN A 320 48.06 -4.82 31.20
CA ASN A 320 48.94 -3.87 31.85
C ASN A 320 49.60 -2.93 30.84
N VAL A 321 49.33 -1.62 30.95
CA VAL A 321 49.76 -0.62 29.99
C VAL A 321 51.27 -0.47 29.93
N SER A 322 51.94 -0.51 31.07
CA SER A 322 53.41 -0.43 31.12
C SER A 322 54.05 -1.66 30.45
N HIS A 323 53.39 -2.83 30.45
CA HIS A 323 53.84 -4.00 29.75
C HIS A 323 53.68 -3.80 28.21
N LEU A 324 52.55 -3.31 27.77
CA LEU A 324 52.31 -3.00 26.35
C LEU A 324 53.31 -1.97 25.82
N PHE A 325 53.64 -0.94 26.60
CA PHE A 325 54.65 0.04 26.20
C PHE A 325 56.04 -0.59 26.05
N ARG A 326 56.45 -1.49 26.94
CA ARG A 326 57.74 -2.22 26.83
C ARG A 326 57.79 -3.11 25.58
N LEU A 327 56.69 -3.82 25.27
CA LEU A 327 56.64 -4.65 24.06
C LEU A 327 56.77 -3.80 22.79
N ALA A 328 56.06 -2.70 22.72
CA ALA A 328 56.14 -1.77 21.58
C ALA A 328 57.54 -1.15 21.43
N GLU A 329 58.20 -0.76 22.57
CA GLU A 329 59.55 -0.26 22.55
C GLU A 329 60.54 -1.33 22.07
N GLN A 330 60.44 -2.56 22.53
CA GLN A 330 61.30 -3.66 22.12
C GLN A 330 61.17 -3.95 20.62
N THR A 331 59.94 -3.99 20.12
CA THR A 331 59.66 -4.22 18.69
C THR A 331 60.24 -3.12 17.81
N LEU A 332 60.26 -1.86 18.26
CA LEU A 332 60.75 -0.71 17.52
C LEU A 332 62.16 -0.27 17.82
N GLN A 333 62.87 -0.96 18.75
CA GLN A 333 64.19 -0.60 19.29
C GLN A 333 65.22 -0.31 18.20
N GLN A 334 65.26 -1.17 17.15
CA GLN A 334 66.22 -0.99 16.06
C GLN A 334 65.97 0.31 15.29
N LYS A 335 64.69 0.60 14.93
CA LYS A 335 64.31 1.81 14.22
C LYS A 335 64.58 3.09 15.03
N ILE A 336 64.31 3.03 16.36
CA ILE A 336 64.59 4.13 17.31
C ILE A 336 66.07 4.43 17.30
N LYS A 337 66.95 3.40 17.40
CA LYS A 337 68.42 3.59 17.39
C LYS A 337 68.95 4.07 16.06
N GLU A 338 68.49 3.48 14.93
CA GLU A 338 68.94 3.85 13.60
C GLU A 338 68.64 5.31 13.28
N LYS A 339 67.52 5.85 13.75
CA LYS A 339 67.09 7.24 13.50
C LYS A 339 67.47 8.20 14.64
N GLY A 340 68.02 7.68 15.74
CA GLY A 340 68.42 8.44 16.92
C GLY A 340 67.28 9.14 17.65
N ILE A 341 66.08 8.57 17.57
CA ILE A 341 64.88 9.11 18.21
C ILE A 341 64.93 9.04 19.72
N ARG A 342 64.57 10.13 20.39
CA ARG A 342 64.34 10.13 21.84
C ARG A 342 62.90 9.83 22.16
N ILE A 343 62.62 8.70 22.80
CA ILE A 343 61.28 8.33 23.18
C ILE A 343 61.13 8.34 24.68
N GLU A 344 60.02 8.90 25.16
CA GLU A 344 59.67 8.95 26.59
C GLU A 344 58.32 8.24 26.80
N PHE A 345 58.24 7.36 27.80
CA PHE A 345 57.04 6.65 28.19
C PHE A 345 56.58 7.09 29.58
N LEU A 346 55.35 7.62 29.68
CA LEU A 346 54.72 8.07 30.90
C LEU A 346 53.45 7.26 31.14
N CYS A 347 53.27 6.62 32.28
CA CYS A 347 52.16 5.72 32.53
C CYS A 347 51.54 6.03 33.90
N ASP A 348 50.36 6.70 33.92
CA ASP A 348 49.61 7.02 35.09
C ASP A 348 48.36 6.14 35.27
N ILE A 349 48.18 5.13 34.43
CA ILE A 349 47.13 4.12 34.51
C ILE A 349 47.69 2.71 34.47
N ASP A 350 47.16 1.83 35.32
CA ASP A 350 47.69 0.47 35.43
C ASP A 350 47.24 -0.44 34.28
N THR A 351 45.95 -0.38 33.92
CA THR A 351 45.35 -1.31 32.99
C THR A 351 44.37 -0.68 32.03
N VAL A 352 44.26 -1.26 30.83
CA VAL A 352 43.16 -1.07 29.87
C VAL A 352 42.55 -2.43 29.55
N ARG A 353 41.24 -2.47 29.22
CA ARG A 353 40.59 -3.72 28.80
C ARG A 353 40.71 -3.90 27.30
N GLY A 354 41.11 -5.08 26.86
CA GLY A 354 41.22 -5.40 25.45
C GLY A 354 42.05 -6.62 25.18
N ASP A 355 42.26 -6.92 23.89
CA ASP A 355 43.10 -7.97 23.40
C ASP A 355 44.58 -7.51 23.38
N ALA A 356 45.44 -8.27 24.00
CA ALA A 356 46.88 -7.91 24.15
C ALA A 356 47.55 -7.71 22.81
N TYR A 357 47.37 -8.66 21.86
CA TYR A 357 48.01 -8.62 20.56
C TYR A 357 47.51 -7.40 19.72
N LEU A 358 46.20 -7.14 19.75
CA LEU A 358 45.64 -6.02 19.01
C LEU A 358 46.08 -4.67 19.59
N LEU A 359 46.13 -4.54 20.90
CA LEU A 359 46.60 -3.32 21.56
C LEU A 359 48.11 -3.08 21.32
N GLU A 360 48.92 -4.15 21.32
CA GLU A 360 50.33 -4.08 20.91
C GLU A 360 50.46 -3.61 19.46
N SER A 361 49.73 -4.26 18.52
CA SER A 361 49.73 -3.88 17.10
C SER A 361 49.32 -2.41 16.91
N LEU A 362 48.30 -1.92 17.63
CA LEU A 362 47.88 -0.51 17.63
C LEU A 362 49.02 0.41 18.02
N LEU A 363 49.68 0.14 19.17
CA LEU A 363 50.77 0.97 19.67
C LEU A 363 51.97 0.94 18.73
N VAL A 364 52.38 -0.23 18.25
CA VAL A 364 53.52 -0.39 17.29
C VAL A 364 53.25 0.40 16.02
N ASN A 365 52.04 0.30 15.45
CA ASN A 365 51.71 1.03 14.24
C ASN A 365 51.67 2.57 14.45
N LEU A 366 51.14 3.06 15.56
CA LEU A 366 51.12 4.49 15.87
C LEU A 366 52.50 5.05 16.16
N ILE A 367 53.33 4.35 16.95
CA ILE A 367 54.71 4.77 17.25
C ILE A 367 55.59 4.66 16.00
N ASP A 368 55.47 3.64 15.17
CA ASP A 368 56.22 3.51 13.90
C ASP A 368 55.90 4.69 12.95
N ASN A 369 54.64 5.13 12.92
CA ASN A 369 54.24 6.33 12.14
C ASN A 369 54.87 7.62 12.70
N ALA A 370 54.94 7.77 14.01
CA ALA A 370 55.60 8.88 14.69
C ALA A 370 57.10 8.90 14.38
N ILE A 371 57.76 7.72 14.47
CA ILE A 371 59.19 7.57 14.09
C ILE A 371 59.45 7.99 12.65
N LYS A 372 58.55 7.59 11.71
CA LYS A 372 58.66 7.96 10.28
C LYS A 372 58.50 9.46 10.08
N ALA A 373 57.60 10.11 10.83
CA ALA A 373 57.27 11.55 10.71
C ALA A 373 58.39 12.44 11.27
N CYS A 374 59.12 12.00 12.31
CA CYS A 374 60.22 12.77 12.90
C CYS A 374 61.44 12.79 11.99
N ASP A 375 62.28 13.81 12.10
CA ASP A 375 63.65 13.84 11.60
C ASP A 375 64.63 13.09 12.49
N ALA A 376 65.89 12.90 12.08
CA ALA A 376 66.90 12.26 12.90
C ALA A 376 67.12 13.05 14.21
N GLY A 377 67.07 12.38 15.33
CA GLY A 377 67.19 12.98 16.68
C GLY A 377 65.90 13.56 17.24
N GLY A 378 64.74 13.36 16.54
CA GLY A 378 63.40 13.80 16.97
C GLY A 378 62.95 13.22 18.32
N TYR A 379 61.85 13.74 18.83
CA TYR A 379 61.29 13.39 20.13
C TYR A 379 59.85 12.85 20.03
N ILE A 380 59.62 11.74 20.69
CA ILE A 380 58.27 11.13 20.79
C ILE A 380 57.93 10.93 22.27
N ARG A 381 56.75 11.38 22.67
CA ARG A 381 56.16 11.10 23.99
C ARG A 381 54.96 10.21 23.83
N VAL A 382 55.02 9.07 24.55
CA VAL A 382 53.92 8.10 24.70
C VAL A 382 53.41 8.20 26.10
N SER A 383 52.14 8.57 26.31
CA SER A 383 51.57 8.79 27.65
C SER A 383 50.26 8.04 27.81
N ALA A 384 50.01 7.50 28.96
CA ALA A 384 48.75 6.87 29.34
C ALA A 384 48.24 7.51 30.63
N PHE A 385 47.05 8.09 30.60
CA PHE A 385 46.47 8.85 31.70
C PHE A 385 44.94 8.80 31.70
N THR A 386 44.32 9.31 32.74
CA THR A 386 42.86 9.46 32.82
C THR A 386 42.47 10.89 32.46
N GLU A 387 41.65 11.06 31.39
CA GLU A 387 41.10 12.35 30.97
C GLU A 387 39.56 12.28 31.02
N ASN A 388 38.94 13.18 31.79
CA ASN A 388 37.47 13.21 31.96
C ASN A 388 36.85 11.84 32.39
N GLY A 389 37.56 11.10 33.23
CA GLY A 389 37.11 9.78 33.69
C GLY A 389 37.31 8.64 32.72
N LYS A 390 37.93 8.90 31.56
CA LYS A 390 38.22 7.90 30.54
C LYS A 390 39.72 7.62 30.44
N LYS A 391 40.09 6.36 30.26
CA LYS A 391 41.50 5.98 30.07
C LYS A 391 41.94 6.37 28.65
N THR A 392 43.02 7.12 28.53
CA THR A 392 43.50 7.65 27.26
C THR A 392 44.97 7.28 27.09
N ILE A 393 45.35 6.75 25.96
CA ILE A 393 46.74 6.59 25.52
C ILE A 393 46.98 7.65 24.44
N SER A 394 48.05 8.45 24.60
CA SER A 394 48.43 9.44 23.62
C SER A 394 49.85 9.27 23.13
N ILE A 395 50.06 9.51 21.85
CA ILE A 395 51.37 9.51 21.20
C ILE A 395 51.55 10.88 20.55
N ARG A 396 52.59 11.61 20.99
CA ARG A 396 52.96 12.92 20.44
C ARG A 396 54.35 12.85 19.85
N ASP A 397 54.46 13.30 18.61
CA ASP A 397 55.74 13.50 17.92
C ASP A 397 55.98 14.97 17.61
N ASP A 398 57.24 15.35 17.39
CA ASP A 398 57.72 16.65 16.93
C ASP A 398 58.03 16.65 15.42
N GLY A 399 57.42 15.70 14.68
CA GLY A 399 57.67 15.51 13.26
C GLY A 399 57.09 16.62 12.37
N LYS A 400 57.06 16.35 11.07
CA LYS A 400 56.64 17.29 10.03
C LYS A 400 55.16 17.74 10.10
N GLY A 401 54.36 17.03 10.85
CA GLY A 401 52.94 17.28 10.94
C GLY A 401 52.17 17.12 9.62
N MET A 402 50.87 17.44 9.63
CA MET A 402 49.98 17.24 8.49
C MET A 402 48.97 18.40 8.37
N PRO A 403 48.61 18.83 7.14
CA PRO A 403 47.52 19.77 6.94
C PRO A 403 46.14 19.12 7.17
N PRO A 404 45.07 19.92 7.47
CA PRO A 404 43.75 19.42 7.78
C PRO A 404 43.11 18.57 6.70
N GLU A 405 43.41 18.80 5.43
CA GLU A 405 42.88 18.05 4.28
C GLU A 405 43.37 16.61 4.31
N ILE A 406 44.65 16.38 4.70
CA ILE A 406 45.25 15.07 4.83
C ILE A 406 44.65 14.32 6.05
N LEU A 407 44.46 15.00 7.17
CA LEU A 407 43.90 14.40 8.40
C LEU A 407 42.56 13.71 8.19
N ARG A 408 41.73 14.17 7.25
CA ARG A 408 40.43 13.57 6.94
C ARG A 408 40.52 12.17 6.33
N HIS A 409 41.63 11.86 5.66
CA HIS A 409 41.79 10.65 4.85
C HIS A 409 42.86 9.68 5.38
N ILE A 410 43.69 10.08 6.38
CA ILE A 410 44.85 9.29 6.82
C ILE A 410 44.52 7.87 7.35
N THR A 411 43.29 7.65 7.78
CA THR A 411 42.81 6.35 8.24
C THR A 411 42.14 5.51 7.15
N GLU A 412 42.08 6.03 5.92
CA GLU A 412 41.58 5.25 4.78
C GLU A 412 42.65 4.24 4.35
N PRO A 413 42.24 2.99 4.03
CA PRO A 413 43.19 1.98 3.55
C PRO A 413 43.91 2.47 2.27
N PHE A 414 45.25 2.24 2.22
CA PHE A 414 46.13 2.63 1.13
C PHE A 414 46.32 4.15 0.90
N TYR A 415 45.75 4.99 1.80
CA TYR A 415 45.92 6.44 1.69
C TYR A 415 47.34 6.83 2.13
N ARG A 416 47.97 7.75 1.39
CA ARG A 416 49.32 8.32 1.68
C ARG A 416 49.34 9.80 1.37
N ALA A 417 49.82 10.61 2.31
CA ALA A 417 49.88 12.07 2.21
C ALA A 417 50.77 12.57 1.08
N GLU A 418 51.81 11.87 0.80
CA GLU A 418 52.71 12.12 -0.32
C GLU A 418 52.80 10.91 -1.22
N LYS A 419 52.54 11.03 -2.51
CA LYS A 419 53.05 10.08 -3.53
C LYS A 419 54.58 10.26 -3.67
N SER A 420 55.29 10.36 -2.50
CA SER A 420 56.64 10.83 -2.44
C SER A 420 57.65 9.90 -3.08
N ARG A 421 58.61 10.53 -3.74
CA ARG A 421 59.70 9.93 -4.50
C ARG A 421 60.63 9.00 -3.71
N ASN A 422 60.59 8.99 -2.38
CA ASN A 422 61.41 8.08 -1.56
C ASN A 422 60.61 6.85 -1.12
N ARG A 423 60.63 5.81 -1.96
CA ARG A 423 60.00 4.52 -1.69
C ARG A 423 60.68 3.71 -0.53
N LYS A 424 61.80 4.20 0.00
CA LYS A 424 62.61 3.48 1.01
C LYS A 424 61.97 3.44 2.40
N ASP A 425 61.13 4.43 2.78
CA ASP A 425 60.57 4.51 4.14
C ASP A 425 59.03 4.34 4.19
N GLY A 426 58.41 3.95 3.07
CA GLY A 426 56.94 3.99 2.95
C GLY A 426 56.29 2.64 3.16
N GLY A 427 55.47 2.49 4.19
CA GLY A 427 54.50 1.41 4.35
C GLY A 427 53.39 1.41 3.30
N ALA A 428 52.59 0.33 3.26
CA ALA A 428 51.49 0.14 2.32
C ALA A 428 50.28 1.09 2.52
N GLY A 429 50.30 1.98 3.53
CA GLY A 429 49.14 2.84 3.85
C GLY A 429 48.01 2.07 4.58
N LEU A 430 48.29 0.92 5.15
CA LEU A 430 47.33 0.09 5.86
C LEU A 430 47.40 0.30 7.40
N GLY A 431 48.53 0.72 7.96
CA GLY A 431 48.79 0.76 9.40
C GLY A 431 47.75 1.61 10.15
N LEU A 432 47.41 2.84 9.70
CA LEU A 432 46.41 3.68 10.36
C LEU A 432 44.97 3.18 10.15
N ALA A 433 44.70 2.50 9.04
CA ALA A 433 43.43 1.82 8.84
C ALA A 433 43.23 0.65 9.82
N ILE A 434 44.28 -0.11 10.08
CA ILE A 434 44.35 -1.17 11.11
C ILE A 434 44.12 -0.53 12.50
N CYS A 435 44.83 0.56 12.81
CA CYS A 435 44.63 1.30 14.09
C CYS A 435 43.20 1.72 14.30
N ARG A 436 42.54 2.26 13.27
CA ARG A 436 41.13 2.67 13.33
C ARG A 436 40.20 1.46 13.61
N GLU A 437 40.44 0.35 12.94
CA GLU A 437 39.62 -0.86 13.13
C GLU A 437 39.84 -1.47 14.54
N ILE A 438 41.08 -1.52 15.03
CA ILE A 438 41.37 -1.97 16.38
C ILE A 438 40.70 -1.05 17.42
N ALA A 439 40.82 0.27 17.29
CA ALA A 439 40.22 1.23 18.20
C ALA A 439 38.68 1.05 18.21
N ALA A 440 38.05 1.01 17.02
CA ALA A 440 36.60 0.82 16.89
C ALA A 440 36.12 -0.46 17.60
N ARG A 441 36.84 -1.58 17.44
CA ARG A 441 36.50 -2.85 18.06
C ARG A 441 36.66 -2.84 19.59
N HIS A 442 37.59 -2.04 20.11
CA HIS A 442 37.79 -1.82 21.54
C HIS A 442 36.85 -0.76 22.11
N GLY A 443 35.88 -0.24 21.33
CA GLY A 443 35.02 0.86 21.74
C GLY A 443 35.82 2.12 22.09
N ALA A 444 37.01 2.28 21.50
CA ALA A 444 37.88 3.42 21.74
C ALA A 444 37.73 4.45 20.59
N GLU A 445 37.81 5.71 20.94
CA GLU A 445 37.85 6.83 20.02
C GLU A 445 39.30 7.13 19.62
N LEU A 446 39.59 7.16 18.30
CA LEU A 446 40.90 7.53 17.76
C LEU A 446 40.84 8.92 17.16
N LYS A 447 41.57 9.88 17.78
CA LYS A 447 41.64 11.28 17.35
C LYS A 447 43.06 11.66 16.96
N PHE A 448 43.17 12.53 15.93
CA PHE A 448 44.41 13.09 15.41
C PHE A 448 44.36 14.62 15.46
N GLU A 449 45.36 15.20 16.05
CA GLU A 449 45.59 16.66 16.06
C GLU A 449 46.98 16.92 15.44
N SER A 450 47.07 17.69 14.36
CA SER A 450 48.32 17.98 13.68
C SER A 450 48.25 19.26 12.91
N ALA A 451 49.39 19.95 12.85
CA ALA A 451 49.62 21.10 11.96
C ALA A 451 50.99 20.99 11.30
N PRO A 452 51.20 21.49 10.06
CA PRO A 452 52.46 21.45 9.39
C PRO A 452 53.59 22.08 10.20
N GLY A 453 54.64 21.31 10.48
CA GLY A 453 55.81 21.75 11.29
C GLY A 453 55.63 21.71 12.80
N GLU A 454 54.45 21.30 13.33
CA GLU A 454 54.16 21.23 14.77
C GLU A 454 54.09 19.79 15.29
N GLY A 455 54.33 18.80 14.44
CA GLY A 455 54.19 17.37 14.76
C GLY A 455 52.76 16.90 14.76
N THR A 456 52.55 15.71 15.37
CA THR A 456 51.25 15.07 15.45
C THR A 456 50.98 14.57 16.88
N LEU A 457 49.76 14.77 17.34
CA LEU A 457 49.21 14.14 18.54
C LEU A 457 48.11 13.16 18.16
N VAL A 458 48.28 11.90 18.55
CA VAL A 458 47.27 10.86 18.39
C VAL A 458 46.75 10.49 19.77
N LYS A 459 45.43 10.48 19.96
CA LYS A 459 44.76 10.07 21.20
C LYS A 459 43.88 8.84 20.94
N VAL A 460 44.04 7.82 21.75
CA VAL A 460 43.20 6.62 21.83
C VAL A 460 42.45 6.66 23.15
N THR A 461 41.18 7.00 23.13
CA THR A 461 40.37 7.15 24.35
C THR A 461 39.41 5.99 24.47
N PHE A 462 39.55 5.18 25.51
CA PHE A 462 38.68 4.03 25.79
C PHE A 462 37.40 4.48 26.47
N THR A 463 36.25 4.15 25.86
CA THR A 463 34.93 4.55 26.40
C THR A 463 34.37 3.55 27.41
N THR A 464 34.87 2.33 27.45
CA THR A 464 34.55 1.29 28.43
C THR A 464 35.66 1.24 29.48
N SER A 465 35.32 1.54 30.73
CA SER A 465 36.19 1.44 31.93
C SER A 465 36.52 -0.02 32.27
#